data_1191c2aa8cc513af604f027dbbd3f9bc
#
_entry.id   1191c2aa8cc513af604f027dbbd3f9bc
#
_cell.length_a   1.000
_cell.length_b   1.000
_cell.length_c   1.000
_cell.angle_alpha   90.00
_cell.angle_beta   90.00
_cell.angle_gamma   90.00
#
_symmetry.space_group_name_H-M   'P 1'
#
loop_
_entity.id
_entity.type
_entity.pdbx_description
1 polymer ?
#
loop_
_entity_poly.entity_id
_entity_poly.type
_entity_poly.pdbx_seq_one_letter_code
_entity_poly.pdbx_strand_id
1 'polypeptide(L)'
;MANFNRKEFGERLRKIQKEKGLTQENLARVIGKTESTIGRFESGFLLPSAEEIYLLCRELDITEYELFNSYDEIINKEKSKNPFGVDKLYVYYYGYYPSQNKFDKCKFVMNIIEKYDYCYVQLADYSTNYVYLEGHLEADNYIAFFRMKNHNEHSKRLECSQFNVNIGDGIDKIMKGAFFATGSKYNTSVKKCLFSKHDLEFTDELLDELKITEDEFENMK
;
A
#
# COMPACT_ATOMS: atom_id res chain seq x y z
N MET A 1 7.72 -22.25 -10.30
CA MET A 1 7.03 -21.46 -11.33
C MET A 1 5.55 -21.82 -11.24
N ALA A 2 4.67 -20.88 -10.96
CA ALA A 2 3.22 -21.13 -10.99
C ALA A 2 2.83 -21.41 -12.45
N ASN A 3 2.29 -22.58 -12.71
CA ASN A 3 1.77 -22.92 -14.03
C ASN A 3 0.45 -22.20 -14.24
N PHE A 4 0.35 -21.38 -15.28
CA PHE A 4 -0.89 -20.74 -15.69
C PHE A 4 -1.93 -21.81 -16.07
N ASN A 5 -3.05 -21.81 -15.33
CA ASN A 5 -4.12 -22.78 -15.54
C ASN A 5 -5.20 -22.20 -16.48
N ARG A 6 -5.17 -22.64 -17.75
CA ARG A 6 -6.11 -22.16 -18.79
C ARG A 6 -7.59 -22.45 -18.46
N LYS A 7 -7.85 -23.60 -17.84
CA LYS A 7 -9.21 -23.99 -17.48
C LYS A 7 -9.76 -23.08 -16.38
N GLU A 8 -8.98 -22.81 -15.39
CA GLU A 8 -9.31 -21.91 -14.29
C GLU A 8 -9.56 -20.49 -14.77
N PHE A 9 -8.72 -19.98 -15.68
CA PHE A 9 -8.95 -18.70 -16.36
C PHE A 9 -10.31 -18.68 -17.06
N GLY A 10 -10.64 -19.72 -17.84
CA GLY A 10 -11.89 -19.79 -18.58
C GLY A 10 -13.14 -19.88 -17.68
N GLU A 11 -13.06 -20.67 -16.61
CA GLU A 11 -14.14 -20.77 -15.61
C GLU A 11 -14.38 -19.41 -14.93
N ARG A 12 -13.32 -18.65 -14.69
CA ARG A 12 -13.40 -17.30 -14.10
C ARG A 12 -14.04 -16.31 -15.07
N LEU A 13 -13.57 -16.27 -16.31
CA LEU A 13 -14.17 -15.42 -17.35
C LEU A 13 -15.69 -15.64 -17.42
N ARG A 14 -16.10 -16.91 -17.44
CA ARG A 14 -17.52 -17.31 -17.46
C ARG A 14 -18.28 -16.86 -16.20
N LYS A 15 -17.66 -16.96 -15.03
CA LYS A 15 -18.25 -16.53 -13.76
C LYS A 15 -18.50 -15.03 -13.76
N ILE A 16 -17.45 -14.24 -14.07
CA ILE A 16 -17.53 -12.77 -14.10
C ILE A 16 -18.54 -12.31 -15.15
N GLN A 17 -18.54 -12.88 -16.34
CA GLN A 17 -19.53 -12.60 -17.40
C GLN A 17 -20.96 -12.73 -16.87
N LYS A 18 -21.27 -13.84 -16.17
CA LYS A 18 -22.59 -14.08 -15.59
C LYS A 18 -22.93 -13.10 -14.48
N GLU A 19 -22.00 -12.77 -13.60
CA GLU A 19 -22.19 -11.81 -12.52
C GLU A 19 -22.48 -10.41 -13.05
N LYS A 20 -21.87 -10.04 -14.18
CA LYS A 20 -22.13 -8.76 -14.87
C LYS A 20 -23.38 -8.80 -15.76
N GLY A 21 -24.07 -9.94 -15.87
CA GLY A 21 -25.29 -10.09 -16.68
C GLY A 21 -25.03 -9.99 -18.18
N LEU A 22 -23.82 -10.21 -18.65
CA LEU A 22 -23.43 -10.16 -20.06
C LEU A 22 -23.59 -11.54 -20.72
N THR A 23 -23.81 -11.55 -22.04
CA THR A 23 -23.86 -12.77 -22.84
C THR A 23 -22.52 -13.03 -23.56
N GLN A 24 -22.31 -14.27 -24.03
CA GLN A 24 -21.17 -14.56 -24.91
C GLN A 24 -21.22 -13.72 -26.19
N GLU A 25 -22.42 -13.42 -26.72
CA GLU A 25 -22.60 -12.54 -27.87
C GLU A 25 -22.11 -11.12 -27.58
N ASN A 26 -22.39 -10.57 -26.37
CA ASN A 26 -21.91 -9.25 -25.98
C ASN A 26 -20.37 -9.19 -26.01
N LEU A 27 -19.71 -10.14 -25.37
CA LEU A 27 -18.24 -10.21 -25.33
C LEU A 27 -17.65 -10.45 -26.73
N ALA A 28 -18.26 -11.35 -27.51
CA ALA A 28 -17.79 -11.64 -28.87
C ALA A 28 -17.83 -10.40 -29.78
N ARG A 29 -18.89 -9.60 -29.68
CA ARG A 29 -19.02 -8.34 -30.43
C ARG A 29 -17.90 -7.36 -30.11
N VAL A 30 -17.56 -7.20 -28.85
CA VAL A 30 -16.55 -6.25 -28.38
C VAL A 30 -15.14 -6.57 -28.90
N ILE A 31 -14.81 -7.88 -28.93
CA ILE A 31 -13.48 -8.33 -29.41
C ILE A 31 -13.46 -8.71 -30.91
N GLY A 32 -14.57 -8.49 -31.64
CA GLY A 32 -14.66 -8.80 -33.07
C GLY A 32 -14.58 -10.29 -33.39
N LYS A 33 -15.10 -11.17 -32.52
CA LYS A 33 -15.08 -12.64 -32.66
C LYS A 33 -16.49 -13.21 -32.66
N THR A 34 -16.58 -14.53 -32.62
CA THR A 34 -17.85 -15.28 -32.54
C THR A 34 -18.09 -15.76 -31.10
N GLU A 35 -19.35 -16.02 -30.76
CA GLU A 35 -19.74 -16.64 -29.48
C GLU A 35 -18.99 -17.97 -29.24
N SER A 36 -18.81 -18.77 -30.31
CA SER A 36 -17.99 -20.00 -30.24
C SER A 36 -16.57 -19.74 -29.77
N THR A 37 -15.98 -18.60 -30.14
CA THR A 37 -14.64 -18.21 -29.67
C THR A 37 -14.65 -17.89 -28.18
N ILE A 38 -15.67 -17.18 -27.69
CA ILE A 38 -15.84 -16.92 -26.25
C ILE A 38 -16.02 -18.25 -25.50
N GLY A 39 -16.86 -19.15 -25.98
CA GLY A 39 -17.03 -20.49 -25.39
C GLY A 39 -15.71 -21.31 -25.34
N ARG A 40 -14.81 -21.13 -26.31
CA ARG A 40 -13.47 -21.75 -26.28
C ARG A 40 -12.54 -21.08 -25.28
N PHE A 41 -12.65 -19.78 -25.04
CA PHE A 41 -11.93 -19.09 -23.95
C PHE A 41 -12.45 -19.59 -22.59
N GLU A 42 -13.76 -19.64 -22.40
CA GLU A 42 -14.38 -20.09 -21.15
C GLU A 42 -14.08 -21.56 -20.82
N SER A 43 -13.90 -22.41 -21.83
CA SER A 43 -13.48 -23.82 -21.63
C SER A 43 -11.98 -23.99 -21.41
N GLY A 44 -11.19 -22.92 -21.55
CA GLY A 44 -9.73 -22.99 -21.50
C GLY A 44 -9.08 -23.65 -22.72
N PHE A 45 -9.86 -23.95 -23.76
CA PHE A 45 -9.33 -24.54 -24.99
C PHE A 45 -8.46 -23.56 -25.77
N LEU A 46 -8.85 -22.29 -25.78
CA LEU A 46 -8.11 -21.20 -26.42
C LEU A 46 -7.88 -20.09 -25.37
N LEU A 47 -6.79 -19.36 -25.52
CA LEU A 47 -6.54 -18.15 -24.75
C LEU A 47 -6.74 -16.92 -25.64
N PRO A 48 -7.34 -15.84 -25.11
CA PRO A 48 -7.37 -14.56 -25.81
C PRO A 48 -5.97 -13.95 -25.92
N SER A 49 -5.76 -13.15 -26.96
CA SER A 49 -4.57 -12.31 -27.10
C SER A 49 -4.57 -11.18 -26.05
N ALA A 50 -3.45 -10.50 -25.87
CA ALA A 50 -3.36 -9.36 -24.94
C ALA A 50 -4.35 -8.25 -25.28
N GLU A 51 -4.58 -7.96 -26.58
CA GLU A 51 -5.57 -6.98 -27.01
C GLU A 51 -7.00 -7.41 -26.68
N GLU A 52 -7.33 -8.70 -26.91
CA GLU A 52 -8.63 -9.26 -26.56
C GLU A 52 -8.88 -9.24 -25.05
N ILE A 53 -7.83 -9.53 -24.24
CA ILE A 53 -7.90 -9.43 -22.76
C ILE A 53 -8.24 -7.99 -22.35
N TYR A 54 -7.52 -7.01 -22.90
CA TYR A 54 -7.79 -5.60 -22.59
C TYR A 54 -9.24 -5.20 -22.91
N LEU A 55 -9.74 -5.61 -24.07
CA LEU A 55 -11.13 -5.31 -24.49
C LEU A 55 -12.16 -6.02 -23.60
N LEU A 56 -11.91 -7.27 -23.24
CA LEU A 56 -12.76 -8.05 -22.33
C LEU A 56 -12.80 -7.42 -20.93
N CYS A 57 -11.66 -7.06 -20.38
CA CYS A 57 -11.58 -6.42 -19.07
C CYS A 57 -12.34 -5.09 -19.04
N ARG A 58 -12.21 -4.27 -20.08
CA ARG A 58 -12.93 -3.01 -20.20
C ARG A 58 -14.44 -3.21 -20.28
N GLU A 59 -14.93 -4.20 -21.04
CA GLU A 59 -16.37 -4.48 -21.18
C GLU A 59 -16.95 -5.06 -19.89
N LEU A 60 -16.19 -5.90 -19.20
CA LEU A 60 -16.56 -6.51 -17.92
C LEU A 60 -16.43 -5.53 -16.75
N ASP A 61 -15.82 -4.36 -16.96
CA ASP A 61 -15.49 -3.39 -15.92
C ASP A 61 -14.69 -4.05 -14.76
N ILE A 62 -13.60 -4.69 -15.14
CA ILE A 62 -12.65 -5.36 -14.23
C ILE A 62 -11.21 -5.07 -14.66
N THR A 63 -10.26 -5.36 -13.77
CA THR A 63 -8.85 -5.36 -14.08
C THR A 63 -8.38 -6.71 -14.67
N GLU A 64 -7.25 -6.71 -15.37
CA GLU A 64 -6.58 -7.94 -15.80
C GLU A 64 -6.23 -8.83 -14.59
N TYR A 65 -5.88 -8.20 -13.47
CA TYR A 65 -5.59 -8.91 -12.23
C TYR A 65 -6.81 -9.73 -11.75
N GLU A 66 -8.01 -9.17 -11.77
CA GLU A 66 -9.26 -9.86 -11.42
C GLU A 66 -9.57 -10.99 -12.38
N LEU A 67 -9.24 -10.84 -13.66
CA LEU A 67 -9.44 -11.87 -14.66
C LEU A 67 -8.46 -13.05 -14.48
N PHE A 68 -7.23 -12.81 -14.03
CA PHE A 68 -6.20 -13.84 -13.93
C PHE A 68 -6.07 -14.51 -12.56
N ASN A 69 -6.65 -13.96 -11.49
CA ASN A 69 -6.51 -14.50 -10.14
C ASN A 69 -7.85 -15.00 -9.58
N SER A 70 -7.85 -16.10 -8.83
CA SER A 70 -9.07 -16.60 -8.21
C SER A 70 -9.54 -15.67 -7.10
N TYR A 71 -10.86 -15.65 -6.86
CA TYR A 71 -11.44 -14.88 -5.77
C TYR A 71 -10.83 -15.27 -4.42
N ASP A 72 -10.49 -16.57 -4.26
CA ASP A 72 -9.79 -17.06 -3.07
C ASP A 72 -8.31 -16.64 -3.02
N GLU A 73 -7.63 -16.48 -4.16
CA GLU A 73 -6.29 -15.89 -4.22
C GLU A 73 -6.35 -14.38 -3.99
N ILE A 74 -7.40 -13.73 -4.48
CA ILE A 74 -7.71 -12.33 -4.20
C ILE A 74 -7.97 -12.17 -2.70
N ILE A 75 -8.88 -12.95 -2.11
CA ILE A 75 -9.19 -12.90 -0.67
C ILE A 75 -8.00 -13.37 0.20
N ASN A 76 -7.21 -14.34 -0.22
CA ASN A 76 -6.01 -14.76 0.52
C ASN A 76 -4.84 -13.78 0.37
N LYS A 77 -4.79 -13.00 -0.71
CA LYS A 77 -3.98 -11.78 -0.79
C LYS A 77 -4.63 -10.58 -0.09
N GLU A 78 -5.94 -10.57 0.04
CA GLU A 78 -6.76 -9.65 0.84
C GLU A 78 -6.74 -9.94 2.34
N LYS A 79 -5.98 -10.92 2.84
CA LYS A 79 -5.47 -10.83 4.22
C LYS A 79 -4.68 -9.53 4.25
N SER A 80 -5.38 -8.53 4.67
CA SER A 80 -5.08 -7.12 4.77
C SER A 80 -3.60 -6.84 4.51
N LYS A 81 -3.27 -6.25 3.36
CA LYS A 81 -1.93 -5.71 3.08
C LYS A 81 -1.54 -4.67 4.13
N ASN A 82 -2.51 -4.29 4.94
CA ASN A 82 -2.38 -3.49 6.13
C ASN A 82 -2.21 -4.41 7.36
N PRO A 83 -0.97 -4.66 7.79
CA PRO A 83 -0.70 -5.56 8.90
C PRO A 83 -1.25 -5.04 10.24
N PHE A 84 -1.60 -3.76 10.30
CA PHE A 84 -2.02 -3.10 11.54
C PHE A 84 -3.50 -3.32 11.84
N GLY A 85 -4.34 -3.62 10.84
CA GLY A 85 -5.79 -3.80 11.00
C GLY A 85 -6.52 -2.52 11.43
N VAL A 86 -5.93 -1.35 11.22
CA VAL A 86 -6.51 -0.02 11.48
C VAL A 86 -6.25 0.90 10.31
N ASP A 87 -7.11 1.86 10.09
CA ASP A 87 -6.97 2.88 9.03
C ASP A 87 -6.09 4.06 9.43
N LYS A 88 -5.59 4.06 10.67
CA LYS A 88 -4.81 5.17 11.23
C LYS A 88 -3.78 4.67 12.23
N LEU A 89 -2.54 5.20 12.11
CA LEU A 89 -1.50 5.08 13.12
C LEU A 89 -1.06 6.48 13.57
N TYR A 90 -0.74 6.61 14.83
CA TYR A 90 -0.12 7.80 15.39
C TYR A 90 1.39 7.63 15.34
N VAL A 91 2.10 8.65 14.84
CA VAL A 91 3.55 8.63 14.63
C VAL A 91 4.19 9.71 15.51
N TYR A 92 5.14 9.29 16.30
CA TYR A 92 5.85 10.15 17.25
C TYR A 92 7.33 10.18 16.90
N TYR A 93 7.91 11.36 16.82
CA TYR A 93 9.37 11.52 16.74
C TYR A 93 9.80 12.88 17.28
N TYR A 94 11.09 13.02 17.58
CA TYR A 94 11.67 14.30 17.93
C TYR A 94 12.43 14.88 16.74
N GLY A 95 12.03 16.05 16.29
CA GLY A 95 12.67 16.65 15.12
C GLY A 95 12.06 17.96 14.68
N TYR A 96 12.32 18.34 13.43
CA TYR A 96 11.77 19.56 12.87
C TYR A 96 10.27 19.43 12.63
N TYR A 97 9.52 20.37 13.23
CA TYR A 97 8.06 20.45 13.10
C TYR A 97 7.70 21.52 12.06
N PRO A 98 7.31 21.13 10.84
CA PRO A 98 7.15 22.07 9.73
C PRO A 98 6.14 23.18 9.97
N SER A 99 5.00 22.86 10.61
CA SER A 99 3.94 23.82 10.89
C SER A 99 4.33 24.89 11.92
N GLN A 100 5.31 24.59 12.77
CA GLN A 100 5.79 25.50 13.83
C GLN A 100 7.18 26.09 13.52
N ASN A 101 7.80 25.67 12.43
CA ASN A 101 9.16 26.09 12.00
C ASN A 101 10.21 25.94 13.10
N LYS A 102 10.15 24.86 13.90
CA LYS A 102 11.07 24.58 15.01
C LYS A 102 11.33 23.09 15.18
N PHE A 103 12.40 22.78 15.92
CA PHE A 103 12.63 21.42 16.43
C PHE A 103 11.83 21.22 17.71
N ASP A 104 11.01 20.16 17.73
CA ASP A 104 10.15 19.85 18.88
C ASP A 104 9.68 18.38 18.85
N LYS A 105 8.86 18.05 19.82
CA LYS A 105 8.04 16.84 19.88
C LYS A 105 7.05 16.85 18.71
N CYS A 106 7.25 15.94 17.76
CA CYS A 106 6.44 15.86 16.55
C CYS A 106 5.44 14.72 16.66
N LYS A 107 4.18 15.02 16.43
CA LYS A 107 3.09 14.05 16.37
C LYS A 107 2.36 14.17 15.04
N PHE A 108 2.29 13.05 14.34
CA PHE A 108 1.63 12.96 13.05
C PHE A 108 0.61 11.82 13.04
N VAL A 109 -0.21 11.82 12.02
CA VAL A 109 -1.13 10.73 11.71
C VAL A 109 -0.72 10.12 10.39
N MET A 110 -0.50 8.82 10.39
CA MET A 110 -0.35 8.01 9.21
C MET A 110 -1.73 7.41 8.87
N ASN A 111 -2.41 7.98 7.89
CA ASN A 111 -3.65 7.40 7.38
C ASN A 111 -3.30 6.27 6.42
N ILE A 112 -3.99 5.14 6.54
CA ILE A 112 -3.81 3.94 5.72
C ILE A 112 -5.11 3.70 4.98
N ILE A 113 -5.05 3.78 3.66
CA ILE A 113 -6.21 3.63 2.79
C ILE A 113 -6.00 2.38 1.96
N GLU A 114 -6.72 1.33 2.31
CA GLU A 114 -6.66 0.08 1.57
C GLU A 114 -7.27 0.26 0.17
N LYS A 115 -6.52 -0.11 -0.84
CA LYS A 115 -6.94 -0.19 -2.23
C LYS A 115 -6.91 -1.65 -2.64
N TYR A 116 -7.49 -1.94 -3.81
CA TYR A 116 -7.63 -3.31 -4.30
C TYR A 116 -6.32 -4.12 -4.29
N ASP A 117 -5.19 -3.53 -4.70
CA ASP A 117 -3.90 -4.20 -4.86
C ASP A 117 -2.77 -3.63 -4.00
N TYR A 118 -3.00 -2.55 -3.27
CA TYR A 118 -2.00 -1.90 -2.43
C TYR A 118 -2.63 -1.10 -1.29
N CYS A 119 -1.82 -0.75 -0.29
CA CYS A 119 -2.21 0.23 0.73
C CYS A 119 -1.58 1.59 0.39
N TYR A 120 -2.43 2.56 0.10
CA TYR A 120 -2.03 3.95 -0.02
C TYR A 120 -1.95 4.58 1.36
N VAL A 121 -0.91 5.39 1.58
CA VAL A 121 -0.68 6.01 2.89
C VAL A 121 -0.46 7.50 2.77
N GLN A 122 -0.88 8.24 3.79
CA GLN A 122 -0.67 9.68 3.90
C GLN A 122 -0.19 10.02 5.30
N LEU A 123 0.94 10.73 5.39
CA LEU A 123 1.40 11.33 6.64
C LEU A 123 0.85 12.75 6.76
N ALA A 124 0.02 12.97 7.74
CA ALA A 124 -0.64 14.24 7.98
C ALA A 124 -0.27 14.84 9.35
N ASP A 125 -0.30 16.13 9.42
CA ASP A 125 -0.19 16.85 10.70
C ASP A 125 -1.34 16.48 11.63
N TYR A 126 -1.02 16.18 12.88
CA TYR A 126 -2.02 15.76 13.87
C TYR A 126 -3.09 16.83 14.15
N SER A 127 -2.70 18.11 14.16
CA SER A 127 -3.56 19.20 14.55
C SER A 127 -4.34 19.83 13.39
N THR A 128 -3.72 19.90 12.20
CA THR A 128 -4.28 20.59 11.04
C THR A 128 -4.82 19.65 9.97
N ASN A 129 -4.51 18.35 10.05
CA ASN A 129 -4.74 17.35 9.02
C ASN A 129 -4.08 17.66 7.65
N TYR A 130 -3.13 18.60 7.62
CA TYR A 130 -2.39 18.89 6.41
C TYR A 130 -1.50 17.70 6.02
N VAL A 131 -1.66 17.19 4.80
CA VAL A 131 -0.88 16.05 4.30
C VAL A 131 0.48 16.55 3.81
N TYR A 132 1.55 16.03 4.43
CA TYR A 132 2.93 16.31 4.03
C TYR A 132 3.46 15.32 3.02
N LEU A 133 3.26 14.04 3.29
CA LEU A 133 3.79 12.94 2.51
C LEU A 133 2.68 11.98 2.12
N GLU A 134 2.84 11.34 0.98
CA GLU A 134 1.96 10.29 0.49
C GLU A 134 2.76 9.17 -0.17
N GLY A 135 2.22 7.97 -0.20
CA GLY A 135 2.93 6.84 -0.78
C GLY A 135 2.26 5.50 -0.56
N HIS A 136 3.08 4.48 -0.37
CA HIS A 136 2.64 3.09 -0.28
C HIS A 136 3.19 2.41 0.97
N LEU A 137 2.40 1.47 1.49
CA LEU A 137 2.78 0.55 2.54
C LEU A 137 3.08 -0.82 1.92
N GLU A 138 4.25 -1.34 2.25
CA GLU A 138 4.63 -2.72 1.99
C GLU A 138 4.97 -3.38 3.33
N ALA A 139 4.58 -4.61 3.56
CA ALA A 139 4.89 -5.30 4.82
C ALA A 139 5.14 -6.78 4.61
N ASP A 140 6.01 -7.34 5.45
CA ASP A 140 6.15 -8.76 5.68
C ASP A 140 5.70 -9.12 7.11
N ASN A 141 6.12 -10.27 7.63
CA ASN A 141 5.75 -10.71 8.97
C ASN A 141 6.47 -9.94 10.11
N TYR A 142 7.51 -9.18 9.80
CA TYR A 142 8.40 -8.58 10.80
C TYR A 142 8.53 -7.07 10.65
N ILE A 143 8.49 -6.56 9.41
CA ILE A 143 8.76 -5.16 9.13
C ILE A 143 7.71 -4.61 8.18
N ALA A 144 7.21 -3.41 8.50
CA ALA A 144 6.40 -2.61 7.59
C ALA A 144 7.23 -1.43 7.06
N PHE A 145 7.15 -1.19 5.76
CA PHE A 145 7.85 -0.13 5.04
C PHE A 145 6.82 0.85 4.48
N PHE A 146 6.91 2.09 4.88
CA PHE A 146 6.14 3.19 4.29
C PHE A 146 7.07 3.97 3.36
N ARG A 147 6.88 3.85 2.05
CA ARG A 147 7.66 4.57 1.04
C ARG A 147 6.86 5.76 0.55
N MET A 148 7.34 6.96 0.85
CA MET A 148 6.57 8.17 0.71
C MET A 148 7.34 9.25 -0.05
N LYS A 149 6.60 10.14 -0.70
CA LYS A 149 7.08 11.35 -1.37
C LYS A 149 6.27 12.55 -0.92
N ASN A 150 6.74 13.75 -1.21
CA ASN A 150 5.96 14.97 -0.94
C ASN A 150 4.60 14.92 -1.63
N HIS A 151 3.56 15.23 -0.90
CA HIS A 151 2.20 15.35 -1.42
C HIS A 151 2.08 16.55 -2.38
N ASN A 152 2.80 17.64 -2.13
CA ASN A 152 2.78 18.84 -2.97
C ASN A 152 3.93 18.81 -3.99
N GLU A 153 3.61 18.56 -5.26
CA GLU A 153 4.58 18.51 -6.38
C GLU A 153 5.28 19.85 -6.63
N HIS A 154 4.75 20.97 -6.13
CA HIS A 154 5.32 22.32 -6.27
C HIS A 154 6.42 22.61 -5.23
N SER A 155 6.59 21.74 -4.25
CA SER A 155 7.74 21.82 -3.36
C SER A 155 8.99 21.43 -4.16
N LYS A 156 9.91 22.37 -4.35
CA LYS A 156 11.21 22.13 -5.02
C LYS A 156 12.13 21.17 -4.22
N ARG A 157 11.62 20.54 -3.18
CA ARG A 157 12.30 19.59 -2.31
C ARG A 157 11.82 18.20 -2.69
N LEU A 158 12.66 17.47 -3.43
CA LEU A 158 12.52 16.04 -3.60
C LEU A 158 12.85 15.36 -2.24
N GLU A 159 11.90 15.35 -1.35
CA GLU A 159 12.02 14.63 -0.09
C GLU A 159 11.37 13.27 -0.28
N CYS A 160 12.20 12.27 -0.54
CA CYS A 160 11.79 10.88 -0.45
C CYS A 160 11.94 10.48 1.00
N SER A 161 10.87 10.08 1.63
CA SER A 161 10.87 9.64 3.04
C SER A 161 10.48 8.17 3.11
N GLN A 162 11.18 7.45 3.95
CA GLN A 162 10.87 6.06 4.23
C GLN A 162 10.77 5.86 5.74
N PHE A 163 9.71 5.19 6.17
CA PHE A 163 9.61 4.69 7.54
C PHE A 163 9.72 3.17 7.50
N ASN A 164 10.53 2.63 8.41
CA ASN A 164 10.61 1.21 8.68
C ASN A 164 10.10 0.98 10.09
N VAL A 165 9.17 0.06 10.25
CA VAL A 165 8.51 -0.22 11.54
C VAL A 165 8.63 -1.70 11.85
N ASN A 166 9.19 -2.03 13.01
CA ASN A 166 9.19 -3.40 13.50
C ASN A 166 7.78 -3.79 13.98
N ILE A 167 7.21 -4.81 13.36
CA ILE A 167 5.90 -5.37 13.70
C ILE A 167 5.98 -6.80 14.28
N GLY A 168 7.18 -7.40 14.26
CA GLY A 168 7.42 -8.75 14.78
C GLY A 168 7.22 -8.89 16.28
N ASP A 169 7.36 -7.80 17.05
CA ASP A 169 7.15 -7.78 18.49
C ASP A 169 5.66 -7.62 18.90
N GLY A 170 4.79 -7.49 17.93
CA GLY A 170 3.35 -7.33 18.07
C GLY A 170 2.85 -5.92 17.79
N ILE A 171 1.80 -5.85 17.01
CA ILE A 171 1.19 -4.59 16.52
C ILE A 171 0.28 -3.89 17.52
N ASP A 172 -0.02 -4.51 18.66
CA ASP A 172 -0.88 -3.94 19.72
C ASP A 172 -0.07 -3.15 20.77
N LYS A 173 1.24 -3.17 20.65
CA LYS A 173 2.16 -2.38 21.47
C LYS A 173 2.60 -1.11 20.75
N ILE A 174 3.40 -0.29 21.44
CA ILE A 174 4.14 0.80 20.80
C ILE A 174 5.22 0.15 19.91
N MET A 175 5.11 0.38 18.61
CA MET A 175 6.03 -0.18 17.64
C MET A 175 7.19 0.80 17.41
N LYS A 176 8.42 0.25 17.41
CA LYS A 176 9.64 1.04 17.17
C LYS A 176 9.97 1.04 15.68
N GLY A 177 10.42 2.19 15.20
CA GLY A 177 10.80 2.33 13.81
C GLY A 177 11.84 3.42 13.57
N ALA A 178 12.27 3.51 12.34
CA ALA A 178 13.18 4.54 11.87
C ALA A 178 12.56 5.33 10.71
N PHE A 179 12.78 6.62 10.71
CA PHE A 179 12.40 7.55 9.67
C PHE A 179 13.62 8.01 8.91
N PHE A 180 13.64 7.80 7.61
CA PHE A 180 14.70 8.22 6.68
C PHE A 180 14.17 9.35 5.82
N ALA A 181 14.78 10.52 5.90
CA ALA A 181 14.43 11.66 5.08
C ALA A 181 15.64 12.18 4.31
N THR A 182 15.44 12.52 3.05
CA THR A 182 16.44 13.22 2.23
C THR A 182 16.02 14.68 2.10
N GLY A 183 16.75 15.56 2.70
CA GLY A 183 16.50 17.01 2.62
C GLY A 183 16.99 17.63 1.32
N SER A 184 16.64 18.90 1.09
CA SER A 184 16.89 19.67 -0.13
C SER A 184 18.36 19.81 -0.56
N LYS A 185 19.31 19.38 0.28
CA LYS A 185 20.77 19.38 0.02
C LYS A 185 21.34 17.96 -0.06
N TYR A 186 20.51 16.95 -0.34
CA TYR A 186 20.89 15.52 -0.36
C TYR A 186 21.42 15.00 0.98
N ASN A 187 21.20 15.73 2.07
CA ASN A 187 21.56 15.26 3.40
C ASN A 187 20.50 14.27 3.87
N THR A 188 20.87 13.02 3.96
CA THR A 188 20.00 11.99 4.55
C THR A 188 20.03 12.12 6.06
N SER A 189 18.89 12.17 6.70
CA SER A 189 18.76 12.10 8.15
C SER A 189 18.00 10.84 8.55
N VAL A 190 18.45 10.21 9.61
CA VAL A 190 17.75 9.09 10.24
C VAL A 190 17.24 9.54 11.59
N LYS A 191 16.00 9.21 11.89
CA LYS A 191 15.37 9.52 13.18
C LYS A 191 14.65 8.30 13.70
N LYS A 192 14.74 8.08 15.01
CA LYS A 192 13.92 7.10 15.70
C LYS A 192 12.49 7.62 15.74
N CYS A 193 11.54 6.73 15.52
CA CYS A 193 10.12 7.05 15.61
C CYS A 193 9.36 5.91 16.29
N LEU A 194 8.22 6.26 16.86
CA LEU A 194 7.32 5.32 17.49
C LEU A 194 5.98 5.38 16.77
N PHE A 195 5.35 4.23 16.62
CA PHE A 195 4.03 4.09 16.03
C PHE A 195 3.07 3.46 17.04
N SER A 196 1.85 3.96 17.08
CA SER A 196 0.80 3.44 17.94
C SER A 196 -0.55 3.45 17.22
N LYS A 197 -1.37 2.43 17.48
CA LYS A 197 -2.78 2.42 17.08
C LYS A 197 -3.63 3.39 17.90
N HIS A 198 -3.15 3.73 19.09
CA HIS A 198 -3.85 4.60 20.03
C HIS A 198 -3.18 5.96 20.09
N ASP A 199 -4.00 6.98 20.29
CA ASP A 199 -3.52 8.32 20.53
C ASP A 199 -2.89 8.40 21.94
N LEU A 200 -1.56 8.55 22.00
CA LEU A 200 -0.81 8.62 23.24
C LEU A 200 -0.48 10.09 23.57
N GLU A 201 -0.44 10.39 24.85
CA GLU A 201 0.15 11.64 25.33
C GLU A 201 1.67 11.59 25.17
N PHE A 202 2.27 12.74 24.87
CA PHE A 202 3.71 12.86 24.67
C PHE A 202 4.42 13.04 26.03
N THR A 203 4.54 11.95 26.79
CA THR A 203 5.18 11.93 28.11
C THR A 203 6.70 11.99 28.00
N ASP A 204 7.39 12.20 29.12
CA ASP A 204 8.85 12.20 29.16
C ASP A 204 9.40 10.79 28.91
N GLU A 205 8.71 9.73 29.33
CA GLU A 205 9.06 8.34 29.04
C GLU A 205 9.01 8.07 27.52
N LEU A 206 7.96 8.56 26.84
CA LEU A 206 7.84 8.45 25.39
C LEU A 206 8.95 9.23 24.68
N LEU A 207 9.37 10.38 25.23
CA LEU A 207 10.48 11.18 24.71
C LEU A 207 11.81 10.45 24.88
N ASP A 208 12.03 9.78 26.02
CA ASP A 208 13.26 9.02 26.26
C ASP A 208 13.39 7.84 25.31
N GLU A 209 12.28 7.17 24.98
CA GLU A 209 12.23 6.13 23.95
C GLU A 209 12.60 6.66 22.54
N LEU A 210 12.39 7.93 22.27
CA LEU A 210 12.70 8.57 20.99
C LEU A 210 14.16 9.06 20.88
N LYS A 211 14.88 9.17 21.98
CA LYS A 211 16.29 9.54 21.95
C LYS A 211 17.11 8.39 21.37
N ILE A 212 18.01 8.72 20.47
CA ILE A 212 18.98 7.75 19.93
C ILE A 212 20.12 7.66 20.95
N THR A 213 20.38 6.47 21.44
CA THR A 213 21.53 6.22 22.32
C THR A 213 22.82 6.15 21.49
N GLU A 214 24.00 6.31 22.14
CA GLU A 214 25.30 6.18 21.47
C GLU A 214 25.45 4.79 20.84
N ASP A 215 25.05 3.73 21.52
CA ASP A 215 25.10 2.36 21.00
C ASP A 215 24.20 2.16 19.76
N GLU A 216 22.99 2.73 19.78
CA GLU A 216 22.11 2.70 18.61
C GLU A 216 22.70 3.48 17.43
N PHE A 217 23.36 4.61 17.69
CA PHE A 217 24.01 5.42 16.66
C PHE A 217 25.23 4.70 16.03
N GLU A 218 26.06 4.02 16.83
CA GLU A 218 27.19 3.24 16.33
C GLU A 218 26.74 2.05 15.47
N ASN A 219 25.61 1.41 15.81
CA ASN A 219 25.03 0.30 15.03
C ASN A 219 24.34 0.75 13.73
N MET A 220 24.13 2.05 13.52
CA MET A 220 23.56 2.62 12.29
C MET A 220 24.62 3.05 11.27
N LYS A 221 25.91 3.02 11.61
CA LYS A 221 27.02 3.31 10.71
C LYS A 221 27.39 2.12 9.83
#